data_7d150973d1c7fa2198dd46f8f053f776
#
_entry.id   7d150973d1c7fa2198dd46f8f053f776
#
_cell.length_a   1.000
_cell.length_b   1.000
_cell.length_c   1.000
_cell.angle_alpha   90.00
_cell.angle_beta   90.00
_cell.angle_gamma   90.00
#
_symmetry.space_group_name_H-M   'P 1'
#
loop_
_entity.id
_entity.type
_entity.pdbx_description
1 polymer ?
#
loop_
_entity_poly.entity_id
_entity_poly.type
_entity_poly.pdbx_seq_one_letter_code
_entity_poly.pdbx_strand_id
1 'polypeptide(L)'
;MVLLSAQNFKRNDINHKLTNQINQLTANAFLHEVVSPTVETTISENGFISYILIDNQIVASGFGKEDTYNPTSKYKTMYIHTFSTKKEYRGRGLCKQLVNEFIKKFGKTHILYLTVRTETNDVNKSAIKCYTNCGFIMLPDVYRNHYDGKNNAMIRVPTSVRKASLKKKKKKKSKKIK
;
A
#
# COMPACT_ATOMS: atom_id res chain seq x y z
N MET A 1 13.00 9.96 -4.14
CA MET A 1 11.73 9.28 -3.74
C MET A 1 10.78 10.31 -3.15
N VAL A 2 9.57 10.35 -3.61
CA VAL A 2 8.57 11.34 -3.20
C VAL A 2 7.23 10.64 -2.93
N LEU A 3 6.55 11.04 -1.85
CA LEU A 3 5.14 10.76 -1.63
C LEU A 3 4.38 12.10 -1.65
N LEU A 4 3.53 12.28 -2.61
CA LEU A 4 2.71 13.48 -2.75
C LEU A 4 1.23 13.14 -2.52
N SER A 5 0.47 14.10 -1.94
CA SER A 5 -0.97 14.07 -2.11
C SER A 5 -1.28 14.33 -3.58
N ALA A 6 -2.36 13.77 -4.07
CA ALA A 6 -2.77 13.97 -5.46
C ALA A 6 -2.97 15.46 -5.79
N GLN A 7 -3.48 16.25 -4.82
CA GLN A 7 -3.61 17.70 -4.98
C GLN A 7 -2.25 18.41 -5.12
N ASN A 8 -1.23 17.99 -4.34
CA ASN A 8 0.12 18.56 -4.48
C ASN A 8 0.79 18.11 -5.78
N PHE A 9 0.50 16.89 -6.25
CA PHE A 9 0.94 16.42 -7.56
C PHE A 9 0.36 17.30 -8.67
N LYS A 10 -0.92 17.66 -8.61
CA LYS A 10 -1.59 18.55 -9.58
C LYS A 10 -1.06 20.00 -9.52
N ARG A 11 -0.79 20.52 -8.31
CA ARG A 11 -0.33 21.92 -8.11
C ARG A 11 1.08 22.19 -8.63
N ASN A 12 1.94 21.19 -8.65
CA ASN A 12 3.35 21.38 -8.98
C ASN A 12 3.64 21.36 -10.47
N ASP A 13 2.64 21.59 -11.36
CA ASP A 13 2.82 21.48 -12.83
C ASP A 13 3.68 20.26 -13.22
N ILE A 14 3.60 19.22 -12.38
CA ILE A 14 4.37 18.02 -12.57
C ILE A 14 3.81 17.32 -13.79
N ASN A 15 4.14 18.00 -14.82
CA ASN A 15 4.59 17.52 -16.05
C ASN A 15 3.76 16.31 -16.52
N HIS A 16 2.92 16.53 -17.50
CA HIS A 16 2.27 15.49 -18.30
C HIS A 16 3.21 14.30 -18.58
N LYS A 17 4.52 14.55 -18.66
CA LYS A 17 5.55 13.54 -18.83
C LYS A 17 5.63 12.54 -17.66
N LEU A 18 5.61 13.00 -16.40
CA LEU A 18 5.65 12.10 -15.22
C LEU A 18 4.33 11.36 -15.05
N THR A 19 3.21 12.04 -15.26
CA THR A 19 1.89 11.42 -15.30
C THR A 19 1.84 10.28 -16.31
N ASN A 20 2.24 10.52 -17.55
CA ASN A 20 2.29 9.51 -18.59
C ASN A 20 3.22 8.34 -18.22
N GLN A 21 4.38 8.62 -17.65
CA GLN A 21 5.32 7.57 -17.21
C GLN A 21 4.73 6.69 -16.10
N ILE A 22 4.02 7.27 -15.11
CA ILE A 22 3.38 6.52 -14.04
C ILE A 22 2.25 5.66 -14.61
N ASN A 23 1.38 6.24 -15.44
CA ASN A 23 0.26 5.54 -16.06
C ASN A 23 0.77 4.38 -16.95
N GLN A 24 1.79 4.62 -17.76
CA GLN A 24 2.40 3.59 -18.60
C GLN A 24 3.05 2.46 -17.79
N LEU A 25 3.77 2.81 -16.71
CA LEU A 25 4.37 1.83 -15.81
C LEU A 25 3.30 0.97 -15.15
N THR A 26 2.19 1.57 -14.73
CA THR A 26 1.05 0.88 -14.11
C THR A 26 0.37 -0.04 -15.13
N ALA A 27 0.02 0.46 -16.31
CA ALA A 27 -0.61 -0.32 -17.37
C ALA A 27 0.25 -1.54 -17.76
N ASN A 28 1.56 -1.36 -17.92
CA ASN A 28 2.48 -2.45 -18.26
C ASN A 28 2.62 -3.50 -17.15
N ALA A 29 2.41 -3.13 -15.89
CA ALA A 29 2.48 -4.06 -14.77
C ALA A 29 1.19 -4.87 -14.58
N PHE A 30 0.06 -4.36 -15.06
CA PHE A 30 -1.28 -4.91 -14.83
C PHE A 30 -2.06 -5.11 -16.14
N LEU A 31 -1.39 -5.60 -17.18
CA LEU A 31 -1.91 -5.79 -18.55
C LEU A 31 -3.26 -6.54 -18.65
N HIS A 32 -3.62 -7.31 -17.64
CA HIS A 32 -4.85 -8.12 -17.62
C HIS A 32 -5.97 -7.51 -16.76
N GLU A 33 -5.77 -6.31 -16.21
CA GLU A 33 -6.81 -5.65 -15.43
C GLU A 33 -7.67 -4.76 -16.33
N VAL A 34 -8.97 -4.89 -16.18
CA VAL A 34 -9.96 -4.13 -16.96
C VAL A 34 -9.86 -2.63 -16.66
N VAL A 35 -9.45 -2.28 -15.43
CA VAL A 35 -9.23 -0.89 -15.02
C VAL A 35 -8.01 -0.80 -14.12
N SER A 36 -6.92 -0.25 -14.64
CA SER A 36 -5.78 0.12 -13.81
C SER A 36 -5.99 1.54 -13.28
N PRO A 37 -5.68 1.82 -11.99
CA PRO A 37 -5.75 3.17 -11.49
C PRO A 37 -4.74 4.04 -12.25
N THR A 38 -5.18 5.25 -12.58
CA THR A 38 -4.33 6.28 -13.20
C THR A 38 -4.02 7.39 -12.21
N VAL A 39 -3.08 8.25 -12.57
CA VAL A 39 -2.80 9.46 -11.79
C VAL A 39 -4.05 10.34 -11.70
N GLU A 40 -4.80 10.46 -12.79
CA GLU A 40 -6.01 11.27 -12.88
C GLU A 40 -7.13 10.75 -11.97
N THR A 41 -7.39 9.44 -11.98
CA THR A 41 -8.39 8.83 -11.10
C THR A 41 -7.98 8.97 -9.63
N THR A 42 -6.70 8.81 -9.32
CA THR A 42 -6.18 9.00 -7.96
C THR A 42 -6.32 10.45 -7.50
N ILE A 43 -6.12 11.42 -8.41
CA ILE A 43 -6.34 12.85 -8.14
C ILE A 43 -7.82 13.14 -7.85
N SER A 44 -8.73 12.61 -8.65
CA SER A 44 -10.18 12.81 -8.47
C SER A 44 -10.69 12.23 -7.14
N GLU A 45 -10.06 11.16 -6.66
CA GLU A 45 -10.37 10.50 -5.39
C GLU A 45 -9.63 11.11 -4.18
N ASN A 46 -8.90 12.23 -4.34
CA ASN A 46 -8.04 12.83 -3.31
C ASN A 46 -7.02 11.86 -2.73
N GLY A 47 -6.52 10.94 -3.55
CA GLY A 47 -5.58 9.91 -3.16
C GLY A 47 -4.15 10.42 -3.01
N PHE A 48 -3.23 9.47 -2.90
CA PHE A 48 -1.79 9.68 -2.74
C PHE A 48 -1.03 8.85 -3.76
N ILE A 49 0.05 9.42 -4.27
CA ILE A 49 0.95 8.78 -5.22
C ILE A 49 2.35 8.78 -4.63
N SER A 50 2.96 7.60 -4.54
CA SER A 50 4.37 7.45 -4.21
C SER A 50 5.12 7.00 -5.47
N TYR A 51 6.25 7.62 -5.76
CA TYR A 51 7.07 7.24 -6.91
C TYR A 51 8.56 7.40 -6.66
N ILE A 52 9.35 6.69 -7.44
CA ILE A 52 10.81 6.77 -7.44
C ILE A 52 11.27 7.18 -8.83
N LEU A 53 12.05 8.26 -8.87
CA LEU A 53 12.68 8.81 -10.06
C LEU A 53 14.16 8.47 -10.06
N ILE A 54 14.67 7.91 -11.15
CA ILE A 54 16.09 7.68 -11.40
C ILE A 54 16.35 8.21 -12.82
N ASP A 55 17.35 9.06 -12.97
CA ASP A 55 17.74 9.65 -14.26
C ASP A 55 16.55 10.22 -15.06
N ASN A 56 15.71 10.99 -14.38
CA ASN A 56 14.48 11.58 -14.95
C ASN A 56 13.45 10.56 -15.48
N GLN A 57 13.55 9.30 -15.05
CA GLN A 57 12.58 8.25 -15.37
C GLN A 57 11.88 7.73 -14.12
N ILE A 58 10.57 7.57 -14.19
CA ILE A 58 9.82 6.84 -13.16
C ILE A 58 10.15 5.36 -13.28
N VAL A 59 10.74 4.80 -12.22
CA VAL A 59 11.13 3.39 -12.17
C VAL A 59 10.26 2.55 -11.26
N ALA A 60 9.54 3.19 -10.33
CA ALA A 60 8.58 2.53 -9.47
C ALA A 60 7.50 3.53 -9.01
N SER A 61 6.28 3.04 -8.80
CA SER A 61 5.14 3.82 -8.32
C SER A 61 4.20 2.97 -7.47
N GLY A 62 3.37 3.63 -6.67
CA GLY A 62 2.32 3.02 -5.87
C GLY A 62 1.28 4.06 -5.49
N PHE A 63 0.06 3.64 -5.28
CA PHE A 63 -1.09 4.50 -5.02
C PHE A 63 -1.67 4.21 -3.64
N GLY A 64 -2.44 5.18 -3.12
CA GLY A 64 -3.19 5.00 -1.89
C GLY A 64 -4.32 6.01 -1.79
N LYS A 65 -5.39 5.62 -1.09
CA LYS A 65 -6.52 6.50 -0.78
C LYS A 65 -7.03 6.24 0.63
N GLU A 66 -7.50 7.30 1.28
CA GLU A 66 -8.25 7.12 2.53
C GLU A 66 -9.54 6.39 2.20
N ASP A 67 -9.84 5.36 3.00
CA ASP A 67 -11.06 4.60 2.88
C ASP A 67 -11.99 4.93 4.05
N THR A 68 -13.21 5.26 3.74
CA THR A 68 -14.26 5.61 4.72
C THR A 68 -15.04 4.38 5.19
N TYR A 69 -14.64 3.18 4.78
CA TYR A 69 -15.41 1.95 4.96
C TYR A 69 -15.77 1.58 6.41
N ASN A 70 -15.11 2.16 7.41
CA ASN A 70 -15.46 1.87 8.80
C ASN A 70 -15.64 3.15 9.65
N PRO A 71 -16.81 3.78 9.58
CA PRO A 71 -17.09 5.01 10.34
C PRO A 71 -17.06 4.82 11.87
N THR A 72 -17.18 3.57 12.35
CA THR A 72 -17.14 3.25 13.78
C THR A 72 -15.74 2.98 14.31
N SER A 73 -14.75 2.88 13.43
CA SER A 73 -13.36 2.65 13.82
C SER A 73 -12.75 3.90 14.42
N LYS A 74 -12.09 3.76 15.56
CA LYS A 74 -11.23 4.79 16.15
C LYS A 74 -10.09 5.22 15.22
N TYR A 75 -9.72 4.40 14.27
CA TYR A 75 -8.62 4.62 13.35
C TYR A 75 -9.17 4.79 11.93
N LYS A 76 -8.65 5.80 11.25
CA LYS A 76 -8.84 5.92 9.80
C LYS A 76 -8.21 4.73 9.10
N THR A 77 -8.67 4.42 7.91
CA THR A 77 -8.09 3.39 7.04
C THR A 77 -7.46 4.02 5.81
N MET A 78 -6.37 3.43 5.34
CA MET A 78 -5.68 3.80 4.11
C MET A 78 -5.51 2.54 3.27
N TYR A 79 -6.19 2.50 2.14
CA TYR A 79 -5.96 1.49 1.11
C TYR A 79 -4.75 1.87 0.28
N ILE A 80 -3.72 1.03 0.30
CA ILE A 80 -2.55 1.21 -0.56
C ILE A 80 -2.53 0.09 -1.59
N HIS A 81 -2.28 0.43 -2.84
CA HIS A 81 -2.47 -0.51 -3.94
C HIS A 81 -1.55 -0.23 -5.14
N THR A 82 -1.56 -1.14 -6.10
CA THR A 82 -0.98 -0.96 -7.44
C THR A 82 0.49 -0.55 -7.39
N PHE A 83 1.30 -1.28 -6.61
CA PHE A 83 2.74 -1.07 -6.59
C PHE A 83 3.39 -1.68 -7.84
N SER A 84 3.97 -0.85 -8.67
CA SER A 84 4.63 -1.20 -9.92
C SER A 84 6.12 -0.91 -9.85
N THR A 85 6.94 -1.75 -10.48
CA THR A 85 8.39 -1.53 -10.62
C THR A 85 8.83 -2.02 -11.99
N LYS A 86 9.57 -1.18 -12.73
CA LYS A 86 10.18 -1.55 -14.02
C LYS A 86 11.01 -2.81 -13.84
N LYS A 87 10.93 -3.72 -14.84
CA LYS A 87 11.54 -5.04 -14.78
C LYS A 87 13.04 -4.98 -14.43
N GLU A 88 13.77 -4.10 -15.05
CA GLU A 88 15.22 -3.90 -14.90
C GLU A 88 15.63 -3.31 -13.53
N TYR A 89 14.66 -2.80 -12.77
CA TYR A 89 14.87 -2.24 -11.44
C TYR A 89 14.31 -3.12 -10.30
N ARG A 90 13.76 -4.29 -10.63
CA ARG A 90 13.26 -5.24 -9.62
C ARG A 90 14.41 -5.82 -8.79
N GLY A 91 14.08 -6.38 -7.63
CA GLY A 91 15.07 -6.93 -6.70
C GLY A 91 15.84 -5.88 -5.88
N ARG A 92 15.73 -4.59 -6.19
CA ARG A 92 16.46 -3.49 -5.52
C ARG A 92 15.74 -2.90 -4.31
N GLY A 93 14.68 -3.52 -3.83
CA GLY A 93 13.94 -3.07 -2.65
C GLY A 93 13.04 -1.84 -2.87
N LEU A 94 12.77 -1.43 -4.12
CA LEU A 94 11.99 -0.23 -4.43
C LEU A 94 10.55 -0.31 -3.92
N CYS A 95 9.91 -1.48 -4.01
CA CYS A 95 8.59 -1.70 -3.43
C CYS A 95 8.58 -1.39 -1.92
N LYS A 96 9.57 -1.87 -1.18
CA LYS A 96 9.71 -1.58 0.26
C LYS A 96 9.86 -0.09 0.53
N GLN A 97 10.60 0.62 -0.31
CA GLN A 97 10.78 2.06 -0.18
C GLN A 97 9.44 2.80 -0.37
N LEU A 98 8.69 2.49 -1.44
CA LEU A 98 7.37 3.07 -1.69
C LEU A 98 6.39 2.83 -0.54
N VAL A 99 6.29 1.58 -0.06
CA VAL A 99 5.42 1.22 1.06
C VAL A 99 5.83 1.96 2.34
N ASN A 100 7.12 2.13 2.59
CA ASN A 100 7.61 2.85 3.76
C ASN A 100 7.23 4.34 3.75
N GLU A 101 7.07 4.98 2.59
CA GLU A 101 6.58 6.37 2.56
C GLU A 101 5.12 6.47 3.05
N PHE A 102 4.26 5.53 2.64
CA PHE A 102 2.91 5.45 3.20
C PHE A 102 2.94 5.18 4.71
N ILE A 103 3.80 4.27 5.17
CA ILE A 103 3.96 3.97 6.59
C ILE A 103 4.46 5.20 7.38
N LYS A 104 5.42 5.93 6.86
CA LYS A 104 5.97 7.13 7.47
C LYS A 104 4.88 8.20 7.65
N LYS A 105 4.06 8.41 6.63
CA LYS A 105 3.01 9.43 6.64
C LYS A 105 1.78 9.01 7.46
N PHE A 106 1.30 7.79 7.29
CA PHE A 106 0.01 7.33 7.80
C PHE A 106 0.09 6.28 8.92
N GLY A 107 1.19 5.59 9.06
CA GLY A 107 1.30 4.40 9.93
C GLY A 107 1.15 4.65 11.43
N LYS A 108 1.06 5.91 11.88
CA LYS A 108 0.76 6.27 13.28
C LYS A 108 -0.74 6.43 13.52
N THR A 109 -1.49 6.86 12.52
CA THR A 109 -2.88 7.30 12.62
C THR A 109 -3.86 6.40 11.87
N HIS A 110 -3.40 5.65 10.88
CA HIS A 110 -4.23 4.82 10.01
C HIS A 110 -3.89 3.35 10.13
N ILE A 111 -4.90 2.51 9.97
CA ILE A 111 -4.73 1.12 9.58
C ILE A 111 -4.42 1.14 8.08
N LEU A 112 -3.24 0.67 7.71
CA LEU A 112 -2.90 0.49 6.30
C LEU A 112 -3.35 -0.92 5.88
N TYR A 113 -4.02 -1.02 4.74
CA TYR A 113 -4.37 -2.32 4.18
C TYR A 113 -4.12 -2.36 2.68
N LEU A 114 -3.96 -3.55 2.17
CA LEU A 114 -3.76 -3.84 0.76
C LEU A 114 -4.29 -5.23 0.42
N THR A 115 -4.51 -5.46 -0.86
CA THR A 115 -4.84 -6.79 -1.38
C THR A 115 -3.71 -7.31 -2.26
N VAL A 116 -3.50 -8.62 -2.24
CA VAL A 116 -2.49 -9.30 -3.06
C VAL A 116 -3.19 -10.42 -3.83
N ARG A 117 -3.07 -10.44 -5.14
CA ARG A 117 -3.59 -11.53 -5.97
C ARG A 117 -2.92 -12.85 -5.66
N THR A 118 -3.71 -13.91 -5.65
CA THR A 118 -3.25 -15.27 -5.36
C THR A 118 -3.10 -16.15 -6.59
N GLU A 119 -3.61 -15.72 -7.73
CA GLU A 119 -3.77 -16.55 -8.93
C GLU A 119 -2.50 -16.66 -9.80
N THR A 120 -1.50 -15.82 -9.57
CA THR A 120 -0.26 -15.84 -10.35
C THR A 120 0.95 -16.12 -9.45
N ASN A 121 1.61 -17.22 -9.69
CA ASN A 121 2.57 -17.89 -8.84
C ASN A 121 3.69 -17.05 -8.20
N ASP A 122 4.63 -16.50 -8.96
CA ASP A 122 5.88 -15.98 -8.33
C ASP A 122 5.85 -14.49 -8.00
N VAL A 123 5.12 -13.70 -8.76
CA VAL A 123 5.01 -12.25 -8.54
C VAL A 123 4.34 -11.94 -7.19
N ASN A 124 3.34 -12.72 -6.83
CA ASN A 124 2.62 -12.56 -5.58
C ASN A 124 3.46 -12.92 -4.35
N LYS A 125 4.30 -13.95 -4.43
CA LYS A 125 5.23 -14.31 -3.35
C LYS A 125 6.19 -13.17 -3.04
N SER A 126 6.73 -12.52 -4.06
CA SER A 126 7.62 -11.35 -3.91
C SER A 126 6.91 -10.16 -3.28
N ALA A 127 5.66 -9.88 -3.67
CA ALA A 127 4.84 -8.83 -3.09
C ALA A 127 4.52 -9.14 -1.62
N ILE A 128 4.07 -10.35 -1.31
CA ILE A 128 3.81 -10.79 0.07
C ILE A 128 5.05 -10.63 0.93
N LYS A 129 6.23 -11.08 0.45
CA LYS A 129 7.50 -10.92 1.17
C LYS A 129 7.83 -9.46 1.41
N CYS A 130 7.63 -8.60 0.40
CA CYS A 130 7.84 -7.15 0.53
C CYS A 130 6.96 -6.57 1.65
N TYR A 131 5.66 -6.84 1.62
CA TYR A 131 4.70 -6.29 2.59
C TYR A 131 4.91 -6.86 4.00
N THR A 132 5.19 -8.15 4.13
CA THR A 132 5.53 -8.77 5.42
C THR A 132 6.77 -8.11 6.04
N ASN A 133 7.80 -7.84 5.25
CA ASN A 133 9.00 -7.11 5.67
C ASN A 133 8.72 -5.65 6.07
N CYS A 134 7.61 -5.07 5.60
CA CYS A 134 7.09 -3.76 6.02
C CYS A 134 6.16 -3.84 7.24
N GLY A 135 5.99 -5.02 7.81
CA GLY A 135 5.19 -5.27 9.01
C GLY A 135 3.69 -5.41 8.76
N PHE A 136 3.28 -5.73 7.55
CA PHE A 136 1.94 -6.18 7.25
C PHE A 136 1.78 -7.64 7.67
N ILE A 137 0.58 -8.00 8.08
CA ILE A 137 0.18 -9.37 8.40
C ILE A 137 -0.96 -9.78 7.47
N MET A 138 -0.93 -11.04 7.03
CA MET A 138 -2.02 -11.62 6.25
C MET A 138 -3.26 -11.76 7.12
N LEU A 139 -4.42 -11.38 6.60
CA LEU A 139 -5.69 -11.66 7.25
C LEU A 139 -6.13 -13.10 6.99
N PRO A 140 -6.86 -13.74 7.94
CA PRO A 140 -7.47 -15.03 7.72
C PRO A 140 -8.43 -15.03 6.53
N ASP A 141 -8.63 -16.20 5.91
CA ASP A 141 -9.44 -16.40 4.71
C ASP A 141 -10.89 -15.94 4.84
N VAL A 142 -11.44 -15.93 6.04
CA VAL A 142 -12.79 -15.43 6.33
C VAL A 142 -13.00 -13.98 5.89
N TYR A 143 -11.94 -13.20 5.77
CA TYR A 143 -11.99 -11.82 5.29
C TYR A 143 -11.82 -11.68 3.78
N ARG A 144 -11.55 -12.77 3.03
CA ARG A 144 -11.39 -12.75 1.58
C ARG A 144 -12.69 -12.35 0.84
N ASN A 145 -13.83 -12.75 1.38
CA ASN A 145 -15.13 -12.53 0.74
C ASN A 145 -15.56 -11.06 0.66
N HIS A 146 -14.91 -10.16 1.40
CA HIS A 146 -15.19 -8.73 1.33
C HIS A 146 -14.50 -8.02 0.16
N TYR A 147 -13.57 -8.68 -0.53
CA TYR A 147 -12.73 -8.09 -1.57
C TYR A 147 -12.64 -9.01 -2.80
N ASP A 148 -13.76 -9.35 -3.44
CA ASP A 148 -13.84 -10.15 -4.68
C ASP A 148 -13.50 -11.65 -4.59
N GLY A 149 -13.25 -12.19 -3.43
CA GLY A 149 -13.02 -13.63 -3.20
C GLY A 149 -11.71 -14.21 -3.73
N LYS A 150 -10.92 -13.46 -4.50
CA LYS A 150 -9.71 -13.93 -5.20
C LYS A 150 -8.40 -13.38 -4.64
N ASN A 151 -8.47 -12.44 -3.71
CA ASN A 151 -7.30 -11.74 -3.19
C ASN A 151 -7.07 -11.97 -1.70
N ASN A 152 -5.81 -12.13 -1.31
CA ASN A 152 -5.43 -12.10 0.10
C ASN A 152 -5.33 -10.65 0.58
N ALA A 153 -6.03 -10.32 1.66
CA ALA A 153 -5.90 -9.03 2.31
C ALA A 153 -4.75 -9.05 3.34
N MET A 154 -3.96 -8.00 3.35
CA MET A 154 -2.92 -7.79 4.36
C MET A 154 -3.15 -6.45 5.06
N ILE A 155 -2.91 -6.42 6.38
CA ILE A 155 -3.07 -5.20 7.18
C ILE A 155 -1.81 -4.87 7.97
N ARG A 156 -1.63 -3.60 8.25
CA ARG A 156 -0.66 -3.07 9.18
C ARG A 156 -1.35 -2.09 10.13
N VAL A 157 -1.44 -2.48 11.39
CA VAL A 157 -2.04 -1.62 12.43
C VAL A 157 -1.04 -0.60 12.97
N PRO A 158 -1.49 0.59 13.44
CA PRO A 158 -0.64 1.59 14.05
C PRO A 158 0.21 1.06 15.20
N THR A 159 1.40 1.58 15.35
CA THR A 159 2.36 1.14 16.38
C THR A 159 1.82 1.33 17.82
N SER A 160 0.98 2.33 18.03
CA SER A 160 0.28 2.56 19.30
C SER A 160 -0.63 1.39 19.70
N VAL A 161 -1.35 0.82 18.74
CA VAL A 161 -2.23 -0.35 18.95
C VAL A 161 -1.43 -1.59 19.28
N ARG A 162 -0.32 -1.83 18.57
CA ARG A 162 0.58 -2.96 18.80
C ARG A 162 1.14 -2.94 20.23
N LYS A 163 1.58 -1.77 20.71
CA LYS A 163 2.11 -1.61 22.07
C LYS A 163 1.05 -1.86 23.14
N ALA A 164 -0.18 -1.42 22.94
CA ALA A 164 -1.28 -1.64 23.89
C ALA A 164 -1.68 -3.12 24.00
N SER A 165 -1.73 -3.84 22.87
CA SER A 165 -2.05 -5.29 22.87
C SER A 165 -0.97 -6.13 23.55
N LEU A 166 0.30 -5.79 23.38
CA LEU A 166 1.42 -6.46 24.04
C LEU A 166 1.43 -6.22 25.56
N LYS A 167 1.09 -5.00 26.02
CA LYS A 167 0.95 -4.70 27.46
C LYS A 167 -0.20 -5.50 28.10
N LYS A 168 -1.34 -5.66 27.40
CA LYS A 168 -2.46 -6.48 27.87
C LYS A 168 -2.09 -7.99 27.97
N LYS A 169 -1.32 -8.52 27.02
CA LYS A 169 -0.86 -9.91 27.05
C LYS A 169 0.12 -10.17 28.21
N LYS A 170 1.03 -9.22 28.51
CA LYS A 170 1.95 -9.33 29.66
C LYS A 170 1.19 -9.30 31.00
N LYS A 171 0.20 -8.40 31.16
CA LYS A 171 -0.65 -8.35 32.38
C LYS A 171 -1.49 -9.61 32.58
N LYS A 172 -1.97 -10.27 31.50
CA LYS A 172 -2.72 -11.53 31.61
C LYS A 172 -1.81 -12.70 32.00
N LYS A 173 -0.55 -12.74 31.54
CA LYS A 173 0.41 -13.79 31.97
C LYS A 173 0.82 -13.66 33.43
N SER A 174 1.06 -12.45 33.92
CA SER A 174 1.43 -12.23 35.34
C SER A 174 0.30 -12.52 36.34
N LYS A 175 -0.97 -12.50 35.90
CA LYS A 175 -2.12 -12.87 36.74
C LYS A 175 -2.42 -14.38 36.76
N LYS A 176 -1.81 -15.18 35.85
CA LYS A 176 -1.98 -16.66 35.84
C LYS A 176 -0.91 -17.41 36.65
N ILE A 177 0.07 -16.69 37.20
CA ILE A 177 1.20 -17.26 37.96
C ILE A 177 1.06 -16.94 39.49
N LYS A 178 -0.06 -16.40 39.88
CA LYS A 178 -0.49 -16.29 41.29
C LYS A 178 -1.72 -17.17 41.46
#